data_184b219720e3e68aecfa06f9a7849066
#
_entry.id   184b219720e3e68aecfa06f9a7849066
#
_cell.length_a   1.000
_cell.length_b   1.000
_cell.length_c   1.000
_cell.angle_alpha   90.00
_cell.angle_beta   90.00
_cell.angle_gamma   90.00
#
_symmetry.space_group_name_H-M   'P 1'
#
loop_
_entity.id
_entity.type
_entity.pdbx_description
1 polymer ?
#
loop_
_entity_poly.entity_id
_entity_poly.type
_entity_poly.pdbx_seq_one_letter_code
_entity_poly.pdbx_strand_id
1 'polypeptide(L)'
;MLKNKLITELKNYFGEDQKRVEHALKVTEYAEQLIDQFNEKYPAKKINEQVIIYSAVLHDIGIKNAELKYGSSTGHYQEIEGPPVAEKIMESHNIDFEMIDEVAEIIAHHHTPGKVSSNNFKLLYDADWLVNLPDVYQIENKNKNEIKNLIDKIFLSDIGKEFARKEFL
;
A
#
# COMPACT_ATOMS: atom_id res chain seq x y z
N MET A 1 -16.41 -9.07 8.31
CA MET A 1 -15.71 -8.97 7.02
C MET A 1 -14.23 -9.29 7.22
N LEU A 2 -13.59 -9.94 6.24
CA LEU A 2 -12.19 -10.40 6.34
C LEU A 2 -11.20 -9.24 6.52
N LYS A 3 -11.41 -8.08 5.85
CA LYS A 3 -10.64 -6.84 6.09
C LYS A 3 -10.46 -6.54 7.59
N ASN A 4 -11.55 -6.59 8.36
CA ASN A 4 -11.49 -6.29 9.80
C ASN A 4 -10.68 -7.32 10.59
N LYS A 5 -10.67 -8.58 10.16
CA LYS A 5 -9.82 -9.62 10.77
C LYS A 5 -8.35 -9.33 10.49
N LEU A 6 -7.98 -8.99 9.26
CA LEU A 6 -6.61 -8.60 8.91
C LEU A 6 -6.15 -7.35 9.67
N ILE A 7 -7.02 -6.36 9.84
CA ILE A 7 -6.73 -5.18 10.68
C ILE A 7 -6.48 -5.58 12.14
N THR A 8 -7.24 -6.56 12.67
CA THR A 8 -7.01 -7.08 14.03
C THR A 8 -5.64 -7.77 14.10
N GLU A 9 -5.28 -8.59 13.11
CA GLU A 9 -3.96 -9.22 13.05
C GLU A 9 -2.83 -8.19 12.96
N LEU A 10 -2.98 -7.15 12.13
CA LEU A 10 -2.04 -6.04 12.03
C LEU A 10 -1.81 -5.37 13.39
N LYS A 11 -2.90 -5.04 14.11
CA LYS A 11 -2.83 -4.42 15.44
C LYS A 11 -2.15 -5.34 16.45
N ASN A 12 -2.48 -6.63 16.46
CA ASN A 12 -1.86 -7.61 17.34
C ASN A 12 -0.36 -7.76 17.03
N TYR A 13 0.01 -7.74 15.74
CA TYR A 13 1.39 -7.90 15.30
C TYR A 13 2.28 -6.71 15.71
N PHE A 14 1.83 -5.49 15.50
CA PHE A 14 2.59 -4.29 15.86
C PHE A 14 2.46 -3.91 17.34
N GLY A 15 1.39 -4.33 18.02
CA GLY A 15 1.18 -4.05 19.44
C GLY A 15 1.11 -2.54 19.74
N GLU A 16 2.08 -2.03 20.50
CA GLU A 16 2.10 -0.62 20.91
C GLU A 16 2.60 0.35 19.82
N ASP A 17 3.09 -0.14 18.69
CA ASP A 17 3.53 0.68 17.57
C ASP A 17 2.36 1.22 16.76
N GLN A 18 1.64 2.17 17.39
CA GLN A 18 0.43 2.77 16.82
C GLN A 18 0.70 3.53 15.52
N LYS A 19 1.90 4.11 15.36
CA LYS A 19 2.25 4.87 14.15
C LYS A 19 2.16 4.00 12.89
N ARG A 20 2.64 2.75 12.95
CA ARG A 20 2.58 1.82 11.82
C ARG A 20 1.18 1.31 11.55
N VAL A 21 0.42 1.08 12.62
CA VAL A 21 -0.99 0.73 12.50
C VAL A 21 -1.78 1.86 11.83
N GLU A 22 -1.63 3.10 12.29
CA GLU A 22 -2.31 4.27 11.73
C GLU A 22 -1.93 4.51 10.27
N HIS A 23 -0.65 4.34 9.91
CA HIS A 23 -0.19 4.43 8.53
C HIS A 23 -0.93 3.42 7.64
N ALA A 24 -0.93 2.14 7.99
CA ALA A 24 -1.60 1.09 7.22
C ALA A 24 -3.11 1.32 7.10
N LEU A 25 -3.77 1.80 8.15
CA LEU A 25 -5.19 2.16 8.10
C LEU A 25 -5.45 3.32 7.15
N LYS A 26 -4.60 4.34 7.15
CA LYS A 26 -4.74 5.48 6.25
C LYS A 26 -4.47 5.12 4.79
N VAL A 27 -3.48 4.26 4.54
CA VAL A 27 -3.25 3.68 3.20
C VAL A 27 -4.47 2.89 2.74
N THR A 28 -5.09 2.13 3.64
CA THR A 28 -6.31 1.36 3.33
C THR A 28 -7.49 2.28 2.96
N GLU A 29 -7.68 3.39 3.68
CA GLU A 29 -8.72 4.38 3.33
C GLU A 29 -8.51 5.00 1.95
N TYR A 30 -7.28 5.38 1.61
CA TYR A 30 -6.97 5.89 0.28
C TYR A 30 -7.13 4.82 -0.80
N ALA A 31 -6.75 3.58 -0.52
CA ALA A 31 -6.95 2.46 -1.44
C ALA A 31 -8.44 2.26 -1.78
N GLU A 32 -9.33 2.31 -0.77
CA GLU A 32 -10.78 2.22 -0.98
C GLU A 32 -11.29 3.37 -1.87
N GLN A 33 -10.86 4.60 -1.63
CA GLN A 33 -11.25 5.75 -2.45
C GLN A 33 -10.72 5.65 -3.89
N LEU A 34 -9.50 5.16 -4.08
CA LEU A 34 -8.94 4.94 -5.42
C LEU A 34 -9.66 3.81 -6.18
N ILE A 35 -10.07 2.74 -5.48
CA ILE A 35 -10.89 1.66 -6.04
C ILE A 35 -12.21 2.22 -6.55
N ASP A 36 -12.92 3.01 -5.75
CA ASP A 36 -14.21 3.59 -6.13
C ASP A 36 -14.07 4.46 -7.38
N GLN A 37 -13.07 5.35 -7.42
CA GLN A 37 -12.81 6.19 -8.59
C GLN A 37 -12.37 5.39 -9.83
N PHE A 38 -11.59 4.32 -9.62
CA PHE A 38 -11.19 3.44 -10.72
C PHE A 38 -12.40 2.74 -11.34
N ASN A 39 -13.27 2.17 -10.52
CA ASN A 39 -14.48 1.49 -10.98
C ASN A 39 -15.44 2.44 -11.70
N GLU A 40 -15.59 3.66 -11.21
CA GLU A 40 -16.40 4.70 -11.85
C GLU A 40 -15.85 5.08 -13.24
N LYS A 41 -14.54 5.33 -13.31
CA LYS A 41 -13.89 5.78 -14.55
C LYS A 41 -13.68 4.67 -15.57
N TYR A 42 -13.44 3.45 -15.11
CA TYR A 42 -13.08 2.31 -15.96
C TYR A 42 -13.95 1.07 -15.71
N PRO A 43 -15.29 1.15 -15.91
CA PRO A 43 -16.21 0.05 -15.58
C PRO A 43 -15.94 -1.25 -16.35
N ALA A 44 -15.24 -1.18 -17.48
CA ALA A 44 -14.85 -2.35 -18.27
C ALA A 44 -13.50 -2.96 -17.87
N LYS A 45 -12.69 -2.29 -17.05
CA LYS A 45 -11.42 -2.81 -16.57
C LYS A 45 -11.64 -3.53 -15.24
N LYS A 46 -11.00 -4.68 -15.10
CA LYS A 46 -11.08 -5.48 -13.86
C LYS A 46 -9.92 -5.17 -12.95
N ILE A 47 -10.24 -5.02 -11.66
CA ILE A 47 -9.31 -5.04 -10.53
C ILE A 47 -9.83 -6.05 -9.51
N ASN A 48 -8.96 -6.53 -8.64
CA ASN A 48 -9.35 -7.31 -7.48
C ASN A 48 -9.29 -6.43 -6.24
N GLU A 49 -10.45 -5.89 -5.83
CA GLU A 49 -10.56 -4.99 -4.68
C GLU A 49 -10.03 -5.62 -3.39
N GLN A 50 -10.25 -6.92 -3.18
CA GLN A 50 -9.76 -7.62 -2.00
C GLN A 50 -8.24 -7.70 -1.99
N VAL A 51 -7.61 -8.00 -3.12
CA VAL A 51 -6.14 -7.98 -3.25
C VAL A 51 -5.58 -6.61 -2.88
N ILE A 52 -6.17 -5.53 -3.41
CA ILE A 52 -5.72 -4.16 -3.12
C ILE A 52 -5.86 -3.85 -1.63
N ILE A 53 -7.02 -4.14 -1.04
CA ILE A 53 -7.29 -3.86 0.38
C ILE A 53 -6.40 -4.68 1.30
N TYR A 54 -6.21 -5.98 1.03
CA TYR A 54 -5.36 -6.83 1.87
C TYR A 54 -3.90 -6.45 1.75
N SER A 55 -3.45 -6.08 0.56
CA SER A 55 -2.13 -5.51 0.36
C SER A 55 -1.97 -4.19 1.13
N ALA A 56 -2.96 -3.30 1.10
CA ALA A 56 -2.91 -2.03 1.83
C ALA A 56 -2.79 -2.23 3.35
N VAL A 57 -3.53 -3.19 3.90
CA VAL A 57 -3.46 -3.51 5.34
C VAL A 57 -2.10 -4.11 5.70
N LEU A 58 -1.48 -4.93 4.83
CA LEU A 58 -0.32 -5.75 5.17
C LEU A 58 1.00 -5.30 4.52
N HIS A 59 1.03 -4.24 3.67
CA HIS A 59 2.22 -3.91 2.88
C HIS A 59 3.47 -3.70 3.74
N ASP A 60 3.35 -3.06 4.88
CA ASP A 60 4.44 -2.74 5.81
C ASP A 60 4.67 -3.79 6.91
N ILE A 61 4.01 -4.95 6.83
CA ILE A 61 4.08 -5.98 7.90
C ILE A 61 5.49 -6.52 8.11
N GLY A 62 6.37 -6.37 7.13
CA GLY A 62 7.78 -6.79 7.20
C GLY A 62 8.67 -5.92 8.08
N ILE A 63 8.26 -4.71 8.43
CA ILE A 63 9.09 -3.73 9.14
C ILE A 63 9.64 -4.29 10.45
N LYS A 64 8.81 -4.91 11.27
CA LYS A 64 9.22 -5.46 12.58
C LYS A 64 10.32 -6.52 12.46
N ASN A 65 10.17 -7.46 11.52
CA ASN A 65 11.18 -8.46 11.26
C ASN A 65 12.45 -7.89 10.66
N ALA A 66 12.30 -6.91 9.76
CA ALA A 66 13.43 -6.21 9.15
C ALA A 66 14.30 -5.52 10.21
N GLU A 67 13.69 -4.81 11.15
CA GLU A 67 14.40 -4.18 12.26
C GLU A 67 15.06 -5.19 13.18
N LEU A 68 14.37 -6.28 13.53
CA LEU A 68 14.91 -7.34 14.40
C LEU A 68 16.09 -8.07 13.78
N LYS A 69 16.03 -8.38 12.48
CA LYS A 69 17.06 -9.19 11.80
C LYS A 69 18.23 -8.36 11.29
N TYR A 70 17.96 -7.16 10.77
CA TYR A 70 18.94 -6.36 10.04
C TYR A 70 19.27 -5.04 10.73
N GLY A 71 18.56 -4.68 11.80
CA GLY A 71 18.69 -3.36 12.44
C GLY A 71 18.25 -2.19 11.55
N SER A 72 17.43 -2.47 10.52
CA SER A 72 17.02 -1.50 9.51
C SER A 72 15.64 -1.84 8.95
N SER A 73 14.84 -0.82 8.73
CA SER A 73 13.52 -0.91 8.08
C SER A 73 13.52 -0.33 6.66
N THR A 74 14.63 -0.39 5.94
CA THR A 74 14.65 0.03 4.54
C THR A 74 13.71 -0.81 3.68
N GLY A 75 13.18 -0.23 2.59
CA GLY A 75 12.24 -0.90 1.69
C GLY A 75 12.72 -2.28 1.24
N HIS A 76 14.01 -2.44 0.94
CA HIS A 76 14.60 -3.71 0.56
C HIS A 76 14.36 -4.83 1.59
N TYR A 77 14.57 -4.56 2.88
CA TYR A 77 14.35 -5.56 3.92
C TYR A 77 12.87 -5.79 4.22
N GLN A 78 12.04 -4.76 4.06
CA GLN A 78 10.59 -4.90 4.17
C GLN A 78 10.03 -5.83 3.09
N GLU A 79 10.51 -5.69 1.85
CA GLU A 79 10.13 -6.54 0.71
C GLU A 79 10.53 -8.00 0.90
N ILE A 80 11.61 -8.27 1.63
CA ILE A 80 12.05 -9.63 1.97
C ILE A 80 11.20 -10.22 3.11
N GLU A 81 10.99 -9.47 4.17
CA GLU A 81 10.36 -9.96 5.40
C GLU A 81 8.84 -9.89 5.40
N GLY A 82 8.25 -9.03 4.56
CA GLY A 82 6.79 -8.83 4.49
C GLY A 82 6.01 -10.03 3.98
N PRO A 83 6.35 -10.58 2.79
CA PRO A 83 5.59 -11.68 2.19
C PRO A 83 5.38 -12.88 3.11
N PRO A 84 6.40 -13.46 3.77
CA PRO A 84 6.21 -14.64 4.64
C PRO A 84 5.27 -14.36 5.83
N VAL A 85 5.26 -13.16 6.37
CA VAL A 85 4.38 -12.78 7.47
C VAL A 85 2.94 -12.61 6.96
N ALA A 86 2.78 -11.92 5.84
CA ALA A 86 1.48 -11.71 5.21
C ALA A 86 0.83 -13.04 4.80
N GLU A 87 1.58 -13.94 4.16
CA GLU A 87 1.13 -15.28 3.78
C GLU A 87 0.59 -16.05 4.98
N LYS A 88 1.37 -16.14 6.06
CA LYS A 88 0.98 -16.83 7.29
C LYS A 88 -0.29 -16.27 7.92
N ILE A 89 -0.44 -14.94 7.94
CA ILE A 89 -1.65 -14.29 8.43
C ILE A 89 -2.84 -14.67 7.55
N MET A 90 -2.71 -14.55 6.24
CA MET A 90 -3.80 -14.83 5.31
C MET A 90 -4.20 -16.31 5.28
N GLU A 91 -3.24 -17.23 5.35
CA GLU A 91 -3.48 -18.67 5.46
C GLU A 91 -4.31 -19.02 6.73
N SER A 92 -4.03 -18.37 7.85
CA SER A 92 -4.79 -18.58 9.10
C SER A 92 -6.26 -18.20 9.01
N HIS A 93 -6.62 -17.40 7.99
CA HIS A 93 -7.99 -16.97 7.70
C HIS A 93 -8.61 -17.70 6.49
N ASN A 94 -7.98 -18.77 5.99
CA ASN A 94 -8.44 -19.57 4.86
C ASN A 94 -8.68 -18.73 3.59
N ILE A 95 -7.79 -17.77 3.31
CA ILE A 95 -7.82 -17.02 2.05
C ILE A 95 -7.28 -17.92 0.94
N ASP A 96 -7.85 -17.79 -0.27
CA ASP A 96 -7.46 -18.57 -1.44
C ASP A 96 -5.98 -18.33 -1.79
N PHE A 97 -5.28 -19.41 -2.16
CA PHE A 97 -3.85 -19.38 -2.48
C PHE A 97 -3.51 -18.37 -3.58
N GLU A 98 -4.30 -18.29 -4.64
CA GLU A 98 -4.07 -17.33 -5.74
C GLU A 98 -4.09 -15.88 -5.25
N MET A 99 -4.99 -15.56 -4.33
CA MET A 99 -5.07 -14.24 -3.71
C MET A 99 -3.89 -13.98 -2.78
N ILE A 100 -3.48 -14.97 -2.00
CA ILE A 100 -2.29 -14.89 -1.12
C ILE A 100 -1.05 -14.62 -1.96
N ASP A 101 -0.86 -15.35 -3.05
CA ASP A 101 0.30 -15.22 -3.93
C ASP A 101 0.38 -13.81 -4.55
N GLU A 102 -0.74 -13.27 -5.05
CA GLU A 102 -0.78 -11.92 -5.61
C GLU A 102 -0.50 -10.84 -4.55
N VAL A 103 -1.08 -10.95 -3.36
CA VAL A 103 -0.82 -10.01 -2.25
C VAL A 103 0.64 -10.08 -1.83
N ALA A 104 1.21 -11.29 -1.71
CA ALA A 104 2.62 -11.47 -1.36
C ALA A 104 3.55 -10.88 -2.43
N GLU A 105 3.25 -11.05 -3.72
CA GLU A 105 3.99 -10.43 -4.82
C GLU A 105 3.94 -8.90 -4.75
N ILE A 106 2.78 -8.33 -4.48
CA ILE A 106 2.63 -6.88 -4.31
C ILE A 106 3.48 -6.39 -3.13
N ILE A 107 3.43 -7.06 -1.98
CA ILE A 107 4.22 -6.71 -0.80
C ILE A 107 5.72 -6.82 -1.08
N ALA A 108 6.14 -7.86 -1.81
CA ALA A 108 7.54 -8.07 -2.20
C ALA A 108 8.11 -6.98 -3.09
N HIS A 109 7.28 -6.11 -3.67
CA HIS A 109 7.72 -5.10 -4.63
C HIS A 109 7.14 -3.71 -4.39
N HIS A 110 6.48 -3.46 -3.25
CA HIS A 110 5.76 -2.20 -3.02
C HIS A 110 6.68 -0.96 -2.92
N HIS A 111 7.98 -1.13 -2.68
CA HIS A 111 8.99 -0.09 -2.77
C HIS A 111 9.75 -0.07 -4.11
N THR A 112 9.55 -1.09 -4.96
CA THR A 112 10.31 -1.26 -6.22
C THR A 112 9.36 -1.25 -7.43
N PRO A 113 8.82 -0.08 -7.81
CA PRO A 113 7.90 0.03 -8.95
C PRO A 113 8.57 -0.41 -10.25
N GLY A 114 7.78 -1.03 -11.14
CA GLY A 114 8.26 -1.55 -12.43
C GLY A 114 8.50 -3.07 -12.45
N LYS A 115 8.43 -3.74 -11.28
CA LYS A 115 8.48 -5.21 -11.20
C LYS A 115 7.09 -5.84 -11.39
N VAL A 116 6.07 -5.20 -10.84
CA VAL A 116 4.66 -5.61 -10.97
C VAL A 116 3.92 -4.53 -11.76
N SER A 117 3.17 -4.93 -12.80
CA SER A 117 2.48 -3.99 -13.69
C SER A 117 0.95 -3.97 -13.56
N SER A 118 0.39 -4.79 -12.67
CA SER A 118 -1.06 -4.90 -12.48
C SER A 118 -1.70 -3.59 -11.98
N ASN A 119 -2.97 -3.39 -12.29
CA ASN A 119 -3.70 -2.26 -11.72
C ASN A 119 -3.84 -2.39 -10.19
N ASN A 120 -3.91 -3.61 -9.67
CA ASN A 120 -3.94 -3.86 -8.22
C ASN A 120 -2.70 -3.29 -7.54
N PHE A 121 -1.51 -3.57 -8.08
CA PHE A 121 -0.25 -3.00 -7.61
C PHE A 121 -0.24 -1.47 -7.68
N LYS A 122 -0.62 -0.90 -8.84
CA LYS A 122 -0.58 0.56 -9.03
C LYS A 122 -1.47 1.30 -8.06
N LEU A 123 -2.67 0.80 -7.79
CA LEU A 123 -3.60 1.44 -6.85
C LEU A 123 -3.10 1.35 -5.40
N LEU A 124 -2.51 0.22 -4.99
CA LEU A 124 -1.85 0.13 -3.69
C LEU A 124 -0.68 1.12 -3.58
N TYR A 125 0.21 1.10 -4.55
CA TYR A 125 1.40 1.97 -4.58
C TYR A 125 1.00 3.45 -4.49
N ASP A 126 0.01 3.86 -5.27
CA ASP A 126 -0.50 5.22 -5.25
C ASP A 126 -1.15 5.58 -3.91
N ALA A 127 -1.89 4.64 -3.29
CA ALA A 127 -2.47 4.85 -1.96
C ALA A 127 -1.40 5.06 -0.87
N ASP A 128 -0.32 4.29 -0.90
CA ASP A 128 0.81 4.47 0.02
C ASP A 128 1.50 5.82 -0.19
N TRP A 129 1.69 6.24 -1.44
CA TRP A 129 2.28 7.55 -1.75
C TRP A 129 1.36 8.73 -1.41
N LEU A 130 0.04 8.57 -1.40
CA LEU A 130 -0.87 9.61 -0.89
C LEU A 130 -0.62 9.90 0.60
N VAL A 131 -0.22 8.89 1.37
CA VAL A 131 0.16 9.07 2.78
C VAL A 131 1.58 9.60 2.93
N ASN A 132 2.53 9.08 2.15
CA ASN A 132 3.96 9.36 2.34
C ASN A 132 4.43 10.67 1.70
N LEU A 133 3.81 11.13 0.61
CA LEU A 133 4.27 12.26 -0.18
C LEU A 133 4.47 13.54 0.64
N PRO A 134 3.55 13.94 1.53
CA PRO A 134 3.71 15.15 2.33
C PRO A 134 5.00 15.17 3.16
N ASP A 135 5.25 14.09 3.88
CA ASP A 135 6.39 14.02 4.80
C ASP A 135 7.72 13.78 4.07
N VAL A 136 7.75 12.85 3.12
CA VAL A 136 8.97 12.49 2.39
C VAL A 136 9.52 13.66 1.58
N TYR A 137 8.64 14.43 0.96
CA TYR A 137 9.05 15.55 0.12
C TYR A 137 8.81 16.92 0.74
N GLN A 138 8.30 17.00 1.97
CA GLN A 138 8.02 18.26 2.67
C GLN A 138 7.24 19.23 1.76
N ILE A 139 6.09 18.76 1.23
CA ILE A 139 5.35 19.48 0.20
C ILE A 139 4.84 20.84 0.64
N GLU A 140 4.68 21.08 1.96
CA GLU A 140 4.34 22.38 2.54
C GLU A 140 5.37 23.47 2.21
N ASN A 141 6.61 23.07 1.89
CA ASN A 141 7.70 23.98 1.51
C ASN A 141 7.88 24.14 0.00
N LYS A 142 6.96 23.59 -0.80
CA LYS A 142 7.04 23.54 -2.28
C LYS A 142 5.96 24.37 -2.94
N ASN A 143 6.28 24.91 -4.12
CA ASN A 143 5.27 25.54 -4.96
C ASN A 143 4.46 24.50 -5.75
N LYS A 144 3.32 24.96 -6.30
CA LYS A 144 2.40 24.08 -7.04
C LYS A 144 3.03 23.34 -8.23
N ASN A 145 3.97 23.96 -8.93
CA ASN A 145 4.64 23.32 -10.07
C ASN A 145 5.57 22.19 -9.61
N GLU A 146 6.29 22.38 -8.50
CA GLU A 146 7.13 21.36 -7.92
C GLU A 146 6.29 20.16 -7.45
N ILE A 147 5.16 20.42 -6.77
CA ILE A 147 4.23 19.37 -6.32
C ILE A 147 3.66 18.63 -7.53
N LYS A 148 3.23 19.33 -8.57
CA LYS A 148 2.75 18.71 -9.80
C LYS A 148 3.78 17.80 -10.44
N ASN A 149 5.03 18.24 -10.54
CA ASN A 149 6.11 17.42 -11.10
C ASN A 149 6.38 16.17 -10.27
N LEU A 150 6.30 16.25 -8.94
CA LEU A 150 6.41 15.09 -8.05
C LEU A 150 5.28 14.10 -8.29
N ILE A 151 4.04 14.58 -8.37
CA ILE A 151 2.87 13.73 -8.64
C ILE A 151 3.05 13.00 -9.99
N ASP A 152 3.42 13.73 -11.03
CA ASP A 152 3.59 13.14 -12.37
C ASP A 152 4.70 12.09 -12.43
N LYS A 153 5.74 12.25 -11.61
CA LYS A 153 6.88 11.33 -11.52
C LYS A 153 6.60 10.10 -10.67
N ILE A 154 5.89 10.25 -9.56
CA ILE A 154 5.77 9.21 -8.52
C ILE A 154 4.56 8.33 -8.76
N PHE A 155 3.39 8.92 -9.00
CA PHE A 155 2.16 8.15 -9.12
C PHE A 155 2.09 7.34 -10.42
N LEU A 156 1.64 6.09 -10.32
CA LEU A 156 1.67 5.14 -11.42
C LEU A 156 0.38 5.10 -12.23
N SER A 157 -0.77 5.35 -11.58
CA SER A 157 -2.08 5.35 -12.24
C SER A 157 -2.58 6.77 -12.53
N ASP A 158 -3.42 6.89 -13.56
CA ASP A 158 -4.09 8.17 -13.85
C ASP A 158 -5.02 8.58 -12.69
N ILE A 159 -5.67 7.60 -12.07
CA ILE A 159 -6.54 7.81 -10.90
C ILE A 159 -5.73 8.38 -9.73
N GLY A 160 -4.58 7.77 -9.40
CA GLY A 160 -3.70 8.25 -8.33
C GLY A 160 -3.21 9.66 -8.59
N LYS A 161 -2.81 9.98 -9.84
CA LYS A 161 -2.39 11.34 -10.23
C LYS A 161 -3.51 12.36 -10.09
N GLU A 162 -4.71 12.02 -10.54
CA GLU A 162 -5.88 12.89 -10.43
C GLU A 162 -6.25 13.14 -8.97
N PHE A 163 -6.24 12.07 -8.17
CA PHE A 163 -6.52 12.15 -6.73
C PHE A 163 -5.48 13.03 -6.02
N ALA A 164 -4.20 12.76 -6.23
CA ALA A 164 -3.12 13.52 -5.62
C ALA A 164 -3.14 15.02 -6.00
N ARG A 165 -3.52 15.35 -7.24
CA ARG A 165 -3.69 16.75 -7.64
C ARG A 165 -4.83 17.44 -6.90
N LYS A 166 -5.95 16.74 -6.66
CA LYS A 166 -7.06 17.31 -5.89
C LYS A 166 -6.72 17.50 -4.42
N GLU A 167 -5.89 16.60 -3.88
CA GLU A 167 -5.51 16.60 -2.47
C GLU A 167 -4.44 17.65 -2.16
N PHE A 168 -3.46 17.86 -3.06
CA PHE A 168 -2.25 18.62 -2.76
C PHE A 168 -2.08 19.94 -3.55
N LEU A 169 -2.96 20.24 -4.54
CA LEU A 169 -2.88 21.47 -5.36
C LEU A 169 -4.08 22.40 -5.17
#